data_0872d80c6cbe74befe05091395330391
#
_entry.id   0872d80c6cbe74befe05091395330391
#
_cell.length_a   1.000
_cell.length_b   1.000
_cell.length_c   1.000
_cell.angle_alpha   90.00
_cell.angle_beta   90.00
_cell.angle_gamma   90.00
#
_symmetry.space_group_name_H-M   'P 1'
#
loop_
_entity.id
_entity.type
_entity.pdbx_description
1 polymer ?
#
loop_
_entity_poly.entity_id
_entity_poly.type
_entity_poly.pdbx_seq_one_letter_code
_entity_poly.pdbx_strand_id
1 'polypeptide(L)'
;MFYDSPTMLKQNLLRTISNMQEVSQLFVKQPEKDFSRKRKISFADTIRFLLSMNGNTVPKEWMDYWDFYPDMPSVSAFSQQRQKLLPDAMDFLFHTFTDSFSTLSTYRGFRLIACDGSDLAIACNPKDKETHRRHNSIERGEKGYNQLHLNALYDLKNRIYIDAVIQPGRHPNEAQALIEMLKRSKVQEPVLLIADRGYESYNIMANAQEKGWKFLIRAKDLGSRGILTHLPIPEDGTFDCTLSLILTRKQTKEIKSQPHKYRFLTNKTVCDFLDPIENPFYTLHFRVLRFPITESTMECIITNLEEEDFPIKEIKKLYEWRWGIERSFRELKYTIGLTNFHAKKVEYILQEIFARLIIYNFCERIITKIVIQQKNRKYIYQANFTVAVLICRKFFSGRVPPPNLEALIQKNILPVREGRKAPRKIRPNSAVSFLYRIA
;
A
#
# COMPACT_ATOMS: atom_id res chain seq x y z
N MET A 1 -7.60 4.51 29.09
CA MET A 1 -7.04 3.35 28.38
C MET A 1 -6.06 3.82 27.32
N PHE A 2 -4.76 3.50 27.49
CA PHE A 2 -3.66 4.15 26.73
C PHE A 2 -2.99 3.20 25.72
N TYR A 3 -3.74 2.30 25.10
CA TYR A 3 -3.18 1.22 24.25
C TYR A 3 -2.40 1.68 23.00
N ASP A 4 -2.47 2.96 22.62
CA ASP A 4 -1.78 3.50 21.44
C ASP A 4 -1.09 4.86 21.69
N SER A 5 -0.56 5.08 22.90
CA SER A 5 0.26 6.27 23.12
C SER A 5 1.56 6.19 22.30
N PRO A 6 2.19 7.32 21.92
CA PRO A 6 3.46 7.32 21.20
C PRO A 6 4.52 6.43 21.83
N THR A 7 4.60 6.43 23.18
CA THR A 7 5.53 5.59 23.95
C THR A 7 5.21 4.11 23.79
N MET A 8 3.95 3.71 23.87
CA MET A 8 3.52 2.32 23.69
C MET A 8 3.79 1.83 22.26
N LEU A 9 3.51 2.65 21.24
CA LEU A 9 3.82 2.31 19.85
C LEU A 9 5.33 2.07 19.65
N LYS A 10 6.17 2.95 20.21
CA LYS A 10 7.63 2.77 20.18
C LYS A 10 8.06 1.50 20.90
N GLN A 11 7.54 1.25 22.10
CA GLN A 11 7.86 0.06 22.89
C GLN A 11 7.41 -1.22 22.16
N ASN A 12 6.21 -1.23 21.55
CA ASN A 12 5.73 -2.38 20.78
C ASN A 12 6.66 -2.69 19.59
N LEU A 13 7.06 -1.68 18.81
CA LEU A 13 7.98 -1.88 17.69
C LEU A 13 9.35 -2.41 18.18
N LEU A 14 9.92 -1.82 19.23
CA LEU A 14 11.20 -2.25 19.78
C LEU A 14 11.11 -3.65 20.39
N ARG A 15 10.03 -3.98 21.07
CA ARG A 15 9.78 -5.33 21.63
C ARG A 15 9.67 -6.37 20.52
N THR A 16 8.93 -6.08 19.44
CA THR A 16 8.85 -6.99 18.29
C THR A 16 10.24 -7.27 17.71
N ILE A 17 11.08 -6.24 17.55
CA ILE A 17 12.47 -6.41 17.08
C ILE A 17 13.28 -7.26 18.05
N SER A 18 13.11 -7.08 19.37
CA SER A 18 13.80 -7.89 20.38
C SER A 18 13.37 -9.34 20.34
N ASN A 19 12.07 -9.61 20.23
CA ASN A 19 11.54 -10.97 20.09
C ASN A 19 12.06 -11.65 18.82
N MET A 20 12.14 -10.91 17.69
CA MET A 20 12.74 -11.42 16.46
C MET A 20 14.22 -11.76 16.64
N GLN A 21 14.95 -11.01 17.45
CA GLN A 21 16.37 -11.32 17.76
C GLN A 21 16.53 -12.62 18.53
N GLU A 22 15.60 -12.95 19.45
CA GLU A 22 15.63 -14.20 20.20
C GLU A 22 15.47 -15.43 19.30
N VAL A 23 14.75 -15.28 18.20
CA VAL A 23 14.53 -16.33 17.19
C VAL A 23 15.14 -15.95 15.83
N SER A 24 16.28 -15.23 15.86
CA SER A 24 16.92 -14.66 14.67
C SER A 24 17.25 -15.68 13.58
N GLN A 25 17.46 -16.95 13.94
CA GLN A 25 17.67 -18.05 13.00
C GLN A 25 16.56 -18.20 11.95
N LEU A 26 15.34 -17.75 12.23
CA LEU A 26 14.21 -17.79 11.29
C LEU A 26 14.28 -16.66 10.23
N PHE A 27 15.11 -15.64 10.45
CA PHE A 27 15.16 -14.42 9.65
C PHE A 27 16.50 -14.21 8.95
N VAL A 28 17.39 -15.21 8.97
CA VAL A 28 18.74 -15.11 8.41
C VAL A 28 19.04 -16.18 7.38
N LYS A 29 19.98 -15.89 6.48
CA LYS A 29 20.34 -16.80 5.37
C LYS A 29 21.02 -18.09 5.84
N GLN A 30 21.82 -18.01 6.92
CA GLN A 30 22.53 -19.14 7.49
C GLN A 30 22.22 -19.22 9.00
N PRO A 31 21.18 -19.96 9.39
CA PRO A 31 20.63 -19.97 10.75
C PRO A 31 21.65 -20.24 11.86
N GLU A 32 22.56 -21.19 11.63
CA GLU A 32 23.55 -21.58 12.64
C GLU A 32 24.79 -20.67 12.71
N LYS A 33 24.98 -19.81 11.72
CA LYS A 33 26.20 -19.00 11.55
C LYS A 33 25.94 -17.51 11.68
N ASP A 34 24.84 -17.03 11.14
CA ASP A 34 24.52 -15.62 11.09
C ASP A 34 24.01 -15.15 12.45
N PHE A 35 24.60 -14.05 12.95
CA PHE A 35 24.33 -13.47 14.28
C PHE A 35 24.50 -14.42 15.48
N SER A 36 25.14 -15.60 15.30
CA SER A 36 25.42 -16.54 16.39
C SER A 36 26.51 -16.03 17.37
N ARG A 37 27.36 -15.13 16.93
CA ARG A 37 28.45 -14.56 17.78
C ARG A 37 28.09 -13.14 18.21
N LYS A 38 28.38 -12.79 19.47
CA LYS A 38 28.27 -11.43 19.98
C LYS A 38 29.24 -10.49 19.23
N ARG A 39 28.69 -9.54 18.48
CA ARG A 39 29.41 -8.53 17.72
C ARG A 39 28.89 -7.14 18.06
N LYS A 40 29.64 -6.08 17.68
CA LYS A 40 29.23 -4.67 17.90
C LYS A 40 27.89 -4.31 17.26
N ILE A 41 27.50 -4.98 16.18
CA ILE A 41 26.21 -4.80 15.50
C ILE A 41 25.40 -6.10 15.67
N SER A 42 24.37 -6.05 16.43
CA SER A 42 23.42 -7.16 16.64
C SER A 42 22.40 -7.26 15.48
N PHE A 43 21.58 -8.30 15.50
CA PHE A 43 20.41 -8.44 14.63
C PHE A 43 19.46 -7.25 14.82
N ALA A 44 19.13 -6.92 16.07
CA ALA A 44 18.26 -5.79 16.39
C ALA A 44 18.84 -4.44 15.94
N ASP A 45 20.13 -4.20 16.10
CA ASP A 45 20.76 -2.94 15.65
C ASP A 45 20.70 -2.82 14.13
N THR A 46 20.85 -3.93 13.41
CA THR A 46 20.73 -3.94 11.94
C THR A 46 19.34 -3.53 11.50
N ILE A 47 18.29 -4.07 12.12
CA ILE A 47 16.89 -3.69 11.82
C ILE A 47 16.59 -2.26 12.25
N ARG A 48 17.00 -1.84 13.46
CA ARG A 48 16.79 -0.47 13.96
C ARG A 48 17.44 0.56 13.04
N PHE A 49 18.63 0.28 12.54
CA PHE A 49 19.27 1.18 11.60
C PHE A 49 18.52 1.25 10.27
N LEU A 50 18.07 0.11 9.71
CA LEU A 50 17.21 0.10 8.51
C LEU A 50 15.96 0.97 8.68
N LEU A 51 15.31 0.93 9.84
CA LEU A 51 14.17 1.79 10.16
C LEU A 51 14.55 3.27 10.28
N SER A 52 15.76 3.58 10.76
CA SER A 52 16.24 4.96 10.94
C SER A 52 16.68 5.61 9.64
N MET A 53 17.06 4.83 8.62
CA MET A 53 17.56 5.32 7.33
C MET A 53 16.55 6.28 6.66
N ASN A 54 17.07 7.35 6.06
CA ASN A 54 16.27 8.42 5.45
C ASN A 54 16.76 8.69 4.02
N GLY A 55 17.08 9.91 3.66
CA GLY A 55 17.49 10.35 2.31
C GLY A 55 18.92 10.88 2.26
N ASN A 56 19.76 10.59 3.24
CA ASN A 56 21.17 10.93 3.25
C ASN A 56 22.04 9.75 2.79
N THR A 57 23.35 9.94 2.70
CA THR A 57 24.28 8.84 2.42
C THR A 57 24.39 7.91 3.63
N VAL A 58 24.62 6.61 3.40
CA VAL A 58 24.77 5.63 4.49
C VAL A 58 25.80 6.07 5.54
N PRO A 59 26.99 6.60 5.18
CA PRO A 59 27.95 7.07 6.18
C PRO A 59 27.39 8.17 7.08
N LYS A 60 26.69 9.16 6.53
CA LYS A 60 26.09 10.26 7.31
C LYS A 60 25.01 9.75 8.26
N GLU A 61 24.14 8.87 7.78
CA GLU A 61 23.07 8.28 8.59
C GLU A 61 23.61 7.32 9.65
N TRP A 62 24.69 6.62 9.35
CA TRP A 62 25.37 5.74 10.29
C TRP A 62 26.04 6.53 11.43
N MET A 63 26.72 7.65 11.11
CA MET A 63 27.26 8.58 12.11
C MET A 63 26.15 9.15 13.00
N ASP A 64 25.03 9.62 12.39
CA ASP A 64 23.87 10.15 13.13
C ASP A 64 23.22 9.07 14.03
N TYR A 65 23.16 7.82 13.57
CA TYR A 65 22.62 6.72 14.34
C TYR A 65 23.45 6.41 15.61
N TRP A 66 24.78 6.49 15.51
CA TRP A 66 25.73 6.26 16.59
C TRP A 66 26.10 7.53 17.35
N ASP A 67 25.38 8.63 17.18
CA ASP A 67 25.67 9.92 17.83
C ASP A 67 27.14 10.37 17.70
N PHE A 68 27.75 10.08 16.54
CA PHE A 68 29.17 10.38 16.23
C PHE A 68 30.18 9.76 17.22
N TYR A 69 29.80 8.63 17.82
CA TYR A 69 30.69 7.94 18.76
C TYR A 69 31.94 7.40 18.04
N PRO A 70 33.18 7.74 18.50
CA PRO A 70 34.40 7.38 17.78
C PRO A 70 34.60 5.88 17.57
N ASP A 71 34.19 5.03 18.53
CA ASP A 71 34.31 3.58 18.44
C ASP A 71 33.14 2.91 17.70
N MET A 72 32.31 3.68 16.97
CA MET A 72 31.22 3.12 16.17
C MET A 72 31.73 2.08 15.16
N PRO A 73 30.98 1.02 14.83
CA PRO A 73 31.34 0.08 13.78
C PRO A 73 31.40 0.75 12.41
N SER A 74 32.19 0.18 11.49
CA SER A 74 32.27 0.70 10.13
C SER A 74 30.97 0.46 9.35
N VAL A 75 30.68 1.29 8.34
CA VAL A 75 29.58 1.10 7.38
C VAL A 75 29.71 -0.25 6.65
N SER A 76 30.94 -0.70 6.39
CA SER A 76 31.17 -2.03 5.81
C SER A 76 30.69 -3.15 6.73
N ALA A 77 30.92 -3.02 8.05
CA ALA A 77 30.41 -3.99 9.02
C ALA A 77 28.89 -4.04 9.03
N PHE A 78 28.21 -2.88 8.96
CA PHE A 78 26.75 -2.85 8.79
C PHE A 78 26.32 -3.56 7.49
N SER A 79 26.95 -3.26 6.37
CA SER A 79 26.62 -3.87 5.08
C SER A 79 26.75 -5.40 5.13
N GLN A 80 27.78 -5.92 5.82
CA GLN A 80 27.96 -7.37 6.03
C GLN A 80 26.88 -7.98 6.93
N GLN A 81 26.46 -7.29 7.99
CA GLN A 81 25.36 -7.77 8.83
C GLN A 81 24.03 -7.74 8.07
N ARG A 82 23.74 -6.65 7.34
CA ARG A 82 22.54 -6.53 6.52
C ARG A 82 22.39 -7.65 5.50
N GLN A 83 23.49 -8.09 4.87
CA GLN A 83 23.50 -9.18 3.87
C GLN A 83 23.03 -10.51 4.43
N LYS A 84 23.10 -10.72 5.73
CA LYS A 84 22.67 -11.94 6.41
C LYS A 84 21.15 -12.03 6.57
N LEU A 85 20.45 -10.89 6.60
CA LEU A 85 19.00 -10.85 6.76
C LEU A 85 18.30 -11.38 5.49
N LEU A 86 17.27 -12.21 5.69
CA LEU A 86 16.28 -12.51 4.66
C LEU A 86 15.43 -11.26 4.38
N PRO A 87 15.00 -11.01 3.12
CA PRO A 87 14.07 -9.93 2.82
C PRO A 87 12.78 -9.99 3.65
N ASP A 88 12.26 -11.19 3.88
CA ASP A 88 11.03 -11.48 4.62
C ASP A 88 11.08 -11.09 6.10
N ALA A 89 12.28 -10.88 6.67
CA ALA A 89 12.42 -10.38 8.03
C ALA A 89 11.74 -9.01 8.23
N MET A 90 11.84 -8.13 7.25
CA MET A 90 11.22 -6.81 7.31
C MET A 90 9.72 -6.84 6.97
N ASP A 91 9.29 -7.76 6.11
CA ASP A 91 7.89 -8.04 5.83
C ASP A 91 7.18 -8.59 7.08
N PHE A 92 7.78 -9.56 7.75
CA PHE A 92 7.29 -10.09 9.03
C PHE A 92 7.15 -8.99 10.09
N LEU A 93 8.18 -8.13 10.24
CA LEU A 93 8.13 -7.02 11.18
C LEU A 93 7.00 -6.04 10.83
N PHE A 94 6.80 -5.75 9.54
CA PHE A 94 5.73 -4.87 9.08
C PHE A 94 4.36 -5.40 9.48
N HIS A 95 4.05 -6.66 9.18
CA HIS A 95 2.77 -7.26 9.52
C HIS A 95 2.59 -7.37 11.04
N THR A 96 3.58 -7.89 11.78
CA THR A 96 3.49 -8.05 13.22
C THR A 96 3.28 -6.71 13.94
N PHE A 97 3.97 -5.67 13.50
CA PHE A 97 3.80 -4.33 14.07
C PHE A 97 2.43 -3.75 13.73
N THR A 98 1.99 -3.87 12.48
CA THR A 98 0.69 -3.33 12.03
C THR A 98 -0.48 -4.08 12.67
N ASP A 99 -0.40 -5.39 12.82
CA ASP A 99 -1.40 -6.21 13.50
C ASP A 99 -1.51 -5.90 15.00
N SER A 100 -0.48 -5.29 15.60
CA SER A 100 -0.51 -4.87 17.00
C SER A 100 -1.32 -3.60 17.28
N PHE A 101 -1.80 -2.92 16.26
CA PHE A 101 -2.57 -1.69 16.43
C PHE A 101 -3.97 -1.99 16.96
N SER A 102 -4.34 -1.29 17.99
CA SER A 102 -5.67 -1.33 18.59
C SER A 102 -6.43 -0.02 18.31
N THR A 103 -7.70 0.03 18.67
CA THR A 103 -8.55 1.24 18.54
C THR A 103 -8.57 1.83 17.13
N LEU A 104 -8.84 0.97 16.14
CA LEU A 104 -8.97 1.39 14.75
C LEU A 104 -10.36 1.99 14.48
N SER A 105 -10.37 3.12 13.78
CA SER A 105 -11.60 3.81 13.40
C SER A 105 -12.28 3.12 12.22
N THR A 106 -13.61 2.99 12.30
CA THR A 106 -14.45 2.45 11.23
C THR A 106 -15.39 3.54 10.67
N TYR A 107 -16.04 3.24 9.57
CA TYR A 107 -17.12 4.02 9.00
C TYR A 107 -18.35 3.13 8.86
N ARG A 108 -19.42 3.43 9.59
CA ARG A 108 -20.63 2.56 9.68
C ARG A 108 -20.29 1.10 9.97
N GLY A 109 -19.30 0.86 10.84
CA GLY A 109 -18.82 -0.47 11.19
C GLY A 109 -17.77 -1.06 10.23
N PHE A 110 -17.54 -0.49 9.05
CA PHE A 110 -16.58 -0.99 8.08
C PHE A 110 -15.20 -0.34 8.25
N ARG A 111 -14.13 -1.13 8.13
CA ARG A 111 -12.82 -0.61 7.78
C ARG A 111 -12.79 -0.29 6.30
N LEU A 112 -12.43 0.95 5.96
CA LEU A 112 -12.35 1.40 4.57
C LEU A 112 -10.94 1.13 4.04
N ILE A 113 -10.78 0.11 3.21
CA ILE A 113 -9.48 -0.32 2.71
C ILE A 113 -9.39 -0.01 1.22
N ALA A 114 -8.49 0.91 0.85
CA ALA A 114 -8.17 1.16 -0.56
C ALA A 114 -7.06 0.24 -1.04
N CYS A 115 -7.16 -0.20 -2.30
CA CYS A 115 -6.09 -0.87 -3.02
C CYS A 115 -5.62 -0.01 -4.19
N ASP A 116 -4.30 0.09 -4.35
CA ASP A 116 -3.69 0.76 -5.51
C ASP A 116 -2.23 0.31 -5.68
N GLY A 117 -1.67 0.55 -6.87
CA GLY A 117 -0.30 0.25 -7.21
C GLY A 117 0.56 1.49 -7.42
N SER A 118 1.87 1.37 -7.22
CA SER A 118 2.80 2.47 -7.46
C SER A 118 4.18 2.00 -7.88
N ASP A 119 4.65 2.52 -9.02
CA ASP A 119 5.99 2.21 -9.52
C ASP A 119 7.09 2.87 -8.70
N LEU A 120 8.15 2.13 -8.44
CA LEU A 120 9.36 2.53 -7.73
C LEU A 120 10.56 2.38 -8.66
N ALA A 121 11.17 3.49 -9.05
CA ALA A 121 12.41 3.47 -9.82
C ALA A 121 13.56 2.95 -8.94
N ILE A 122 14.33 2.02 -9.45
CA ILE A 122 15.51 1.45 -8.78
C ILE A 122 16.76 1.63 -9.66
N ALA A 123 17.93 1.39 -9.08
CA ALA A 123 19.20 1.53 -9.79
C ALA A 123 19.21 0.70 -11.08
N CYS A 124 19.61 1.32 -12.20
CA CYS A 124 19.63 0.68 -13.50
C CYS A 124 20.58 -0.51 -13.54
N ASN A 125 20.04 -1.68 -13.85
CA ASN A 125 20.77 -2.92 -14.05
C ASN A 125 20.16 -3.68 -15.25
N PRO A 126 20.68 -3.52 -16.48
CA PRO A 126 20.17 -4.19 -17.68
C PRO A 126 20.26 -5.72 -17.64
N LYS A 127 21.07 -6.28 -16.74
CA LYS A 127 21.19 -7.74 -16.56
C LYS A 127 20.02 -8.34 -15.77
N ASP A 128 19.34 -7.52 -14.98
CA ASP A 128 18.14 -7.93 -14.24
C ASP A 128 16.91 -7.84 -15.14
N LYS A 129 16.61 -8.94 -15.83
CA LYS A 129 15.54 -9.03 -16.83
C LYS A 129 14.14 -8.87 -16.23
N GLU A 130 13.94 -9.14 -14.96
CA GLU A 130 12.65 -9.08 -14.30
C GLU A 130 12.22 -7.64 -13.99
N THR A 131 13.17 -6.79 -13.63
CA THR A 131 12.89 -5.39 -13.29
C THR A 131 13.21 -4.42 -14.43
N HIS A 132 14.01 -4.84 -15.44
CA HIS A 132 14.46 -3.97 -16.54
C HIS A 132 13.38 -3.78 -17.61
N ARG A 133 13.11 -2.52 -17.95
CA ARG A 133 12.20 -2.10 -19.03
C ARG A 133 12.97 -1.27 -20.08
N ARG A 134 12.70 -1.53 -21.34
CA ARG A 134 13.16 -0.69 -22.46
C ARG A 134 12.14 0.41 -22.71
N HIS A 135 12.59 1.56 -23.20
CA HIS A 135 11.67 2.57 -23.70
C HIS A 135 10.99 2.09 -24.99
N ASN A 136 9.73 2.44 -25.18
CA ASN A 136 8.99 2.12 -26.39
C ASN A 136 9.38 3.03 -27.58
N SER A 137 10.03 4.17 -27.32
CA SER A 137 10.55 5.08 -28.34
C SER A 137 11.92 4.61 -28.82
N ILE A 138 12.08 4.56 -30.15
CA ILE A 138 13.31 4.15 -30.87
C ILE A 138 14.34 5.30 -30.84
N GLU A 139 14.45 6.06 -29.77
CA GLU A 139 15.56 6.99 -29.61
C GLU A 139 16.82 6.18 -29.33
N ARG A 140 17.71 6.10 -30.33
CA ARG A 140 18.98 5.39 -30.25
C ARG A 140 19.81 5.94 -29.11
N GLY A 141 20.05 5.13 -28.09
CA GLY A 141 20.98 5.41 -26.98
C GLY A 141 20.40 5.38 -25.57
N GLU A 142 19.09 5.29 -25.39
CA GLU A 142 18.53 5.21 -24.04
C GLU A 142 18.70 3.82 -23.43
N LYS A 143 19.34 3.80 -22.26
CA LYS A 143 19.71 2.58 -21.52
C LYS A 143 18.51 1.88 -20.85
N GLY A 144 17.27 2.20 -21.15
CA GLY A 144 16.13 1.67 -20.41
C GLY A 144 16.19 2.04 -18.90
N TYR A 145 15.33 1.43 -18.10
CA TYR A 145 15.24 1.69 -16.65
C TYR A 145 14.80 0.44 -15.91
N ASN A 146 15.10 0.38 -14.61
CA ASN A 146 14.62 -0.70 -13.74
C ASN A 146 13.60 -0.14 -12.74
N GLN A 147 12.57 -0.91 -12.47
CA GLN A 147 11.55 -0.56 -11.48
C GLN A 147 11.01 -1.79 -10.77
N LEU A 148 10.52 -1.57 -9.56
CA LEU A 148 9.63 -2.45 -8.82
C LEU A 148 8.23 -1.84 -8.82
N HIS A 149 7.23 -2.68 -8.63
CA HIS A 149 5.84 -2.27 -8.51
C HIS A 149 5.34 -2.62 -7.11
N LEU A 150 4.98 -1.61 -6.34
CA LEU A 150 4.42 -1.74 -5.00
C LEU A 150 2.90 -1.74 -5.11
N ASN A 151 2.28 -2.86 -4.79
CA ASN A 151 0.84 -2.97 -4.57
C ASN A 151 0.58 -2.88 -3.08
N ALA A 152 -0.43 -2.13 -2.64
CA ALA A 152 -0.69 -1.96 -1.21
C ALA A 152 -2.17 -1.92 -0.88
N LEU A 153 -2.50 -2.41 0.32
CA LEU A 153 -3.78 -2.17 0.99
C LEU A 153 -3.59 -1.07 2.03
N TYR A 154 -4.42 -0.05 1.96
CA TYR A 154 -4.33 1.14 2.80
C TYR A 154 -5.66 1.42 3.52
N ASP A 155 -5.62 1.47 4.83
CA ASP A 155 -6.77 1.85 5.66
C ASP A 155 -6.96 3.37 5.63
N LEU A 156 -7.98 3.82 4.94
CA LEU A 156 -8.27 5.23 4.69
C LEU A 156 -8.59 6.04 5.95
N LYS A 157 -9.27 5.40 6.93
CA LYS A 157 -9.68 6.06 8.17
C LYS A 157 -8.53 6.15 9.17
N ASN A 158 -7.68 5.14 9.19
CA ASN A 158 -6.56 5.04 10.11
C ASN A 158 -5.24 5.49 9.51
N ARG A 159 -5.21 5.76 8.19
CA ARG A 159 -4.07 6.25 7.43
C ARG A 159 -2.83 5.37 7.56
N ILE A 160 -3.02 4.06 7.51
CA ILE A 160 -1.94 3.08 7.62
C ILE A 160 -1.96 2.08 6.46
N TYR A 161 -0.80 1.62 6.04
CA TYR A 161 -0.67 0.45 5.19
C TYR A 161 -0.90 -0.81 6.01
N ILE A 162 -1.79 -1.69 5.56
CA ILE A 162 -2.10 -2.94 6.26
C ILE A 162 -1.47 -4.15 5.60
N ASP A 163 -1.20 -4.07 4.30
CA ASP A 163 -0.53 -5.10 3.54
C ASP A 163 0.16 -4.52 2.31
N ALA A 164 1.18 -5.22 1.78
CA ALA A 164 1.89 -4.84 0.58
C ALA A 164 2.50 -6.04 -0.14
N VAL A 165 2.41 -6.04 -1.48
CA VAL A 165 3.08 -6.99 -2.37
C VAL A 165 3.96 -6.23 -3.33
N ILE A 166 5.25 -6.57 -3.37
CA ILE A 166 6.23 -5.94 -4.25
C ILE A 166 6.54 -6.89 -5.40
N GLN A 167 6.25 -6.46 -6.62
CA GLN A 167 6.47 -7.23 -7.84
C GLN A 167 7.61 -6.63 -8.68
N PRO A 168 8.31 -7.46 -9.49
CA PRO A 168 9.16 -6.93 -10.54
C PRO A 168 8.37 -6.05 -11.52
N GLY A 169 8.93 -4.89 -11.87
CA GLY A 169 8.19 -3.88 -12.64
C GLY A 169 7.98 -4.20 -14.12
N ARG A 170 8.56 -5.29 -14.65
CA ARG A 170 8.42 -5.62 -16.08
C ARG A 170 7.01 -6.08 -16.42
N HIS A 171 6.42 -6.93 -15.60
CA HIS A 171 5.09 -7.51 -15.81
C HIS A 171 4.30 -7.56 -14.49
N PRO A 172 4.00 -6.41 -13.87
CA PRO A 172 3.23 -6.42 -12.65
C PRO A 172 1.80 -6.90 -12.90
N ASN A 173 1.26 -7.66 -11.95
CA ASN A 173 -0.12 -8.12 -11.96
C ASN A 173 -0.82 -7.64 -10.69
N GLU A 174 -1.39 -6.45 -10.75
CA GLU A 174 -2.07 -5.79 -9.62
C GLU A 174 -3.28 -6.60 -9.12
N ALA A 175 -4.03 -7.22 -10.04
CA ALA A 175 -5.18 -8.03 -9.68
C ALA A 175 -4.76 -9.26 -8.86
N GLN A 176 -3.68 -9.95 -9.25
CA GLN A 176 -3.15 -11.08 -8.51
C GLN A 176 -2.59 -10.66 -7.15
N ALA A 177 -1.88 -9.53 -7.10
CA ALA A 177 -1.37 -8.98 -5.85
C ALA A 177 -2.51 -8.65 -4.86
N LEU A 178 -3.61 -8.05 -5.34
CA LEU A 178 -4.78 -7.80 -4.51
C LEU A 178 -5.39 -9.09 -3.97
N ILE A 179 -5.55 -10.12 -4.81
CA ILE A 179 -6.11 -11.41 -4.40
C ILE A 179 -5.22 -12.08 -3.34
N GLU A 180 -3.91 -12.02 -3.52
CA GLU A 180 -2.95 -12.53 -2.54
C GLU A 180 -3.10 -11.84 -1.18
N MET A 181 -3.11 -10.50 -1.16
CA MET A 181 -3.30 -9.72 0.06
C MET A 181 -4.68 -9.97 0.70
N LEU A 182 -5.73 -10.11 -0.12
CA LEU A 182 -7.07 -10.40 0.36
C LEU A 182 -7.14 -11.78 1.02
N LYS A 183 -6.58 -12.82 0.40
CA LYS A 183 -6.56 -14.20 0.93
C LYS A 183 -5.83 -14.30 2.27
N ARG A 184 -4.66 -13.65 2.39
CA ARG A 184 -3.84 -13.69 3.62
C ARG A 184 -4.25 -12.70 4.70
N SER A 185 -5.18 -11.79 4.40
CA SER A 185 -5.64 -10.77 5.36
C SER A 185 -6.22 -11.38 6.62
N LYS A 186 -5.77 -10.90 7.79
CA LYS A 186 -6.24 -11.27 9.13
C LYS A 186 -7.22 -10.28 9.73
N VAL A 187 -7.68 -9.30 8.96
CA VAL A 187 -8.65 -8.30 9.43
C VAL A 187 -9.95 -9.00 9.81
N GLN A 188 -10.39 -8.79 11.05
CA GLN A 188 -11.59 -9.41 11.62
C GLN A 188 -12.84 -8.53 11.49
N GLU A 189 -12.65 -7.21 11.46
CA GLU A 189 -13.73 -6.27 11.30
C GLU A 189 -14.33 -6.35 9.90
N PRO A 190 -15.60 -5.97 9.72
CA PRO A 190 -16.17 -5.80 8.38
C PRO A 190 -15.33 -4.86 7.52
N VAL A 191 -15.05 -5.25 6.29
CA VAL A 191 -14.23 -4.47 5.35
C VAL A 191 -15.06 -4.00 4.17
N LEU A 192 -14.85 -2.74 3.78
CA LEU A 192 -15.20 -2.22 2.47
C LEU A 192 -13.91 -1.98 1.66
N LEU A 193 -13.67 -2.84 0.68
CA LEU A 193 -12.59 -2.69 -0.28
C LEU A 193 -12.94 -1.63 -1.33
N ILE A 194 -12.10 -0.64 -1.53
CA ILE A 194 -12.30 0.44 -2.50
C ILE A 194 -11.15 0.42 -3.51
N ALA A 195 -11.46 0.23 -4.80
CA ALA A 195 -10.45 0.11 -5.84
C ALA A 195 -10.83 0.88 -7.12
N ASP A 196 -9.82 1.20 -7.92
CA ASP A 196 -10.04 1.88 -9.20
C ASP A 196 -10.42 0.90 -10.31
N ARG A 197 -10.62 1.42 -11.54
CA ARG A 197 -11.03 0.63 -12.71
C ARG A 197 -9.97 -0.38 -13.19
N GLY A 198 -8.73 -0.30 -12.72
CA GLY A 198 -7.70 -1.30 -12.99
C GLY A 198 -8.02 -2.64 -12.33
N TYR A 199 -8.83 -2.62 -11.28
CA TYR A 199 -9.26 -3.78 -10.52
C TYR A 199 -10.64 -4.32 -10.91
N GLU A 200 -11.24 -3.88 -12.01
CA GLU A 200 -12.53 -4.41 -12.50
C GLU A 200 -12.34 -5.88 -12.96
N SER A 201 -12.65 -6.83 -12.09
CA SER A 201 -12.45 -8.25 -12.33
C SER A 201 -13.47 -9.10 -11.58
N TYR A 202 -14.09 -10.04 -12.27
CA TYR A 202 -14.97 -11.03 -11.65
C TYR A 202 -14.26 -11.85 -10.57
N ASN A 203 -13.00 -12.17 -10.76
CA ASN A 203 -12.22 -12.92 -9.78
C ASN A 203 -11.96 -12.13 -8.50
N ILE A 204 -11.71 -10.83 -8.60
CA ILE A 204 -11.58 -9.95 -7.42
C ILE A 204 -12.90 -9.88 -6.67
N MET A 205 -14.02 -9.66 -7.38
CA MET A 205 -15.35 -9.60 -6.77
C MET A 205 -15.70 -10.92 -6.07
N ALA A 206 -15.40 -12.06 -6.71
CA ALA A 206 -15.64 -13.39 -6.14
C ALA A 206 -14.78 -13.62 -4.88
N ASN A 207 -13.48 -13.30 -4.91
CA ASN A 207 -12.61 -13.42 -3.74
C ASN A 207 -13.05 -12.50 -2.59
N ALA A 208 -13.53 -11.30 -2.88
CA ALA A 208 -14.07 -10.39 -1.87
C ALA A 208 -15.38 -10.95 -1.27
N GLN A 209 -16.30 -11.47 -2.12
CA GLN A 209 -17.55 -12.08 -1.68
C GLN A 209 -17.31 -13.29 -0.76
N GLU A 210 -16.42 -14.21 -1.14
CA GLU A 210 -16.07 -15.39 -0.33
C GLU A 210 -15.37 -15.01 1.00
N LYS A 211 -14.59 -13.93 1.00
CA LYS A 211 -13.98 -13.39 2.21
C LYS A 211 -14.99 -12.68 3.13
N GLY A 212 -16.21 -12.47 2.68
CA GLY A 212 -17.23 -11.68 3.38
C GLY A 212 -16.95 -10.17 3.35
N TRP A 213 -16.07 -9.71 2.47
CA TRP A 213 -15.78 -8.29 2.29
C TRP A 213 -16.80 -7.64 1.37
N LYS A 214 -17.21 -6.43 1.71
CA LYS A 214 -17.90 -5.56 0.77
C LYS A 214 -16.86 -4.92 -0.16
N PHE A 215 -17.27 -4.59 -1.38
CA PHE A 215 -16.40 -3.93 -2.35
C PHE A 215 -17.08 -2.75 -3.02
N LEU A 216 -16.29 -1.81 -3.46
CA LEU A 216 -16.67 -0.64 -4.26
C LEU A 216 -15.57 -0.42 -5.31
N ILE A 217 -15.82 -0.85 -6.53
CA ILE A 217 -14.84 -0.86 -7.61
C ILE A 217 -15.36 0.01 -8.75
N ARG A 218 -14.53 0.96 -9.20
CA ARG A 218 -14.84 1.72 -10.41
C ARG A 218 -14.75 0.82 -11.62
N ALA A 219 -15.73 0.93 -12.52
CA ALA A 219 -15.75 0.24 -13.80
C ALA A 219 -15.56 1.21 -14.97
N LYS A 220 -15.22 0.67 -16.14
CA LYS A 220 -15.26 1.42 -17.39
C LYS A 220 -16.72 1.74 -17.74
N ASP A 221 -16.96 2.95 -18.26
CA ASP A 221 -18.29 3.37 -18.67
C ASP A 221 -18.83 2.53 -19.83
N LEU A 222 -20.15 2.63 -20.04
CA LEU A 222 -20.88 1.99 -21.14
C LEU A 222 -20.21 2.32 -22.48
N GLY A 223 -20.31 1.40 -23.44
CA GLY A 223 -19.64 1.54 -24.75
C GLY A 223 -18.15 1.20 -24.74
N SER A 224 -17.52 1.05 -23.57
CA SER A 224 -16.13 0.57 -23.45
C SER A 224 -16.08 -0.96 -23.32
N ARG A 225 -15.00 -1.58 -23.81
CA ARG A 225 -14.75 -3.01 -23.57
C ARG A 225 -14.36 -3.21 -22.10
N GLY A 226 -15.33 -3.52 -21.23
CA GLY A 226 -15.17 -3.70 -19.79
C GLY A 226 -16.13 -4.77 -19.25
N ILE A 227 -16.15 -4.92 -17.94
CA ILE A 227 -16.97 -5.91 -17.23
C ILE A 227 -18.46 -5.67 -17.41
N LEU A 228 -18.88 -4.41 -17.65
CA LEU A 228 -20.26 -4.03 -17.85
C LEU A 228 -20.83 -4.42 -19.23
N THR A 229 -19.99 -4.80 -20.17
CA THR A 229 -20.40 -5.17 -21.54
C THR A 229 -21.33 -6.39 -21.49
N HIS A 230 -22.50 -6.28 -22.13
CA HIS A 230 -23.54 -7.32 -22.20
C HIS A 230 -24.18 -7.69 -20.83
N LEU A 231 -24.08 -6.85 -19.80
CA LEU A 231 -24.92 -6.99 -18.62
C LEU A 231 -26.33 -6.47 -18.90
N PRO A 232 -27.35 -7.01 -18.23
CA PRO A 232 -28.75 -6.54 -18.37
C PRO A 232 -28.96 -5.23 -17.56
N ILE A 233 -28.32 -4.16 -18.01
CA ILE A 233 -28.38 -2.81 -17.42
C ILE A 233 -28.85 -1.81 -18.48
N PRO A 234 -29.38 -0.63 -18.09
CA PRO A 234 -29.74 0.42 -19.04
C PRO A 234 -28.57 0.83 -19.93
N GLU A 235 -28.86 1.11 -21.20
CA GLU A 235 -27.84 1.46 -22.20
C GLU A 235 -27.35 2.89 -22.05
N ASP A 236 -28.09 3.75 -21.33
CA ASP A 236 -27.77 5.16 -21.09
C ASP A 236 -28.37 5.71 -19.78
N GLY A 237 -28.07 6.95 -19.47
CA GLY A 237 -28.63 7.67 -18.32
C GLY A 237 -27.98 7.33 -16.99
N THR A 238 -28.63 7.78 -15.93
CA THR A 238 -28.27 7.48 -14.52
C THR A 238 -29.11 6.30 -14.05
N PHE A 239 -28.49 5.31 -13.45
CA PHE A 239 -29.18 4.14 -12.92
C PHE A 239 -28.45 3.53 -11.71
N ASP A 240 -29.20 2.69 -11.00
CA ASP A 240 -28.74 1.85 -9.91
C ASP A 240 -29.45 0.49 -10.05
N CYS A 241 -28.73 -0.56 -10.40
CA CYS A 241 -29.29 -1.86 -10.75
C CYS A 241 -28.62 -2.97 -9.98
N THR A 242 -29.39 -3.78 -9.25
CA THR A 242 -28.91 -4.99 -8.60
C THR A 242 -28.95 -6.17 -9.55
N LEU A 243 -27.87 -6.92 -9.62
CA LEU A 243 -27.68 -8.04 -10.52
C LEU A 243 -27.28 -9.30 -9.75
N SER A 244 -27.74 -10.44 -10.26
CA SER A 244 -27.26 -11.77 -9.90
C SER A 244 -26.74 -12.45 -11.16
N LEU A 245 -25.44 -12.69 -11.24
CA LEU A 245 -24.78 -13.18 -12.44
C LEU A 245 -24.09 -14.52 -12.16
N ILE A 246 -24.40 -15.54 -12.96
CA ILE A 246 -23.76 -16.86 -12.85
C ILE A 246 -22.56 -16.92 -13.79
N LEU A 247 -21.37 -16.92 -13.22
CA LEU A 247 -20.15 -17.15 -13.96
C LEU A 247 -20.03 -18.64 -14.33
N THR A 248 -19.58 -18.94 -15.54
CA THR A 248 -19.42 -20.34 -15.98
C THR A 248 -18.38 -20.49 -17.08
N ARG A 249 -17.79 -21.67 -17.20
CA ARG A 249 -16.93 -22.10 -18.33
C ARG A 249 -17.70 -22.96 -19.34
N LYS A 250 -18.96 -23.29 -19.07
CA LYS A 250 -19.81 -24.08 -19.98
C LYS A 250 -20.45 -23.21 -21.07
N GLN A 251 -20.63 -23.75 -22.27
CA GLN A 251 -21.23 -23.09 -23.42
C GLN A 251 -22.37 -23.94 -24.05
N THR A 252 -23.30 -24.42 -23.23
CA THR A 252 -24.47 -25.14 -23.75
C THR A 252 -25.42 -24.16 -24.50
N LYS A 253 -26.31 -24.71 -25.33
CA LYS A 253 -27.35 -23.91 -26.01
C LYS A 253 -28.21 -23.12 -25.02
N GLU A 254 -28.56 -23.75 -23.89
CA GLU A 254 -29.33 -23.15 -22.80
C GLU A 254 -28.61 -21.96 -22.17
N ILE A 255 -27.32 -22.09 -21.85
CA ILE A 255 -26.49 -21.00 -21.28
C ILE A 255 -26.40 -19.85 -22.27
N LYS A 256 -26.18 -20.11 -23.55
CA LYS A 256 -26.10 -19.08 -24.60
C LYS A 256 -27.40 -18.36 -24.85
N SER A 257 -28.54 -19.00 -24.62
CA SER A 257 -29.86 -18.38 -24.76
C SER A 257 -30.23 -17.42 -23.61
N GLN A 258 -29.46 -17.44 -22.50
CA GLN A 258 -29.73 -16.63 -21.29
C GLN A 258 -28.52 -15.73 -20.94
N PRO A 259 -28.06 -14.82 -21.82
CA PRO A 259 -26.89 -13.97 -21.58
C PRO A 259 -27.06 -12.97 -20.42
N HIS A 260 -28.30 -12.68 -20.01
CA HIS A 260 -28.64 -11.85 -18.86
C HIS A 260 -28.41 -12.56 -17.52
N LYS A 261 -28.38 -13.90 -17.50
CA LYS A 261 -28.19 -14.71 -16.30
C LYS A 261 -26.80 -15.30 -16.21
N TYR A 262 -26.21 -15.68 -17.34
CA TYR A 262 -24.93 -16.39 -17.39
C TYR A 262 -23.84 -15.55 -18.03
N ARG A 263 -22.65 -15.58 -17.43
CA ARG A 263 -21.44 -14.99 -17.97
C ARG A 263 -20.40 -16.09 -18.25
N PHE A 264 -20.15 -16.32 -19.52
CA PHE A 264 -19.09 -17.22 -19.94
C PHE A 264 -17.70 -16.58 -19.70
N LEU A 265 -16.83 -17.30 -19.02
CA LEU A 265 -15.43 -16.96 -18.84
C LEU A 265 -14.55 -17.95 -19.62
N THR A 266 -13.65 -17.43 -20.46
CA THR A 266 -12.69 -18.25 -21.19
C THR A 266 -11.68 -18.90 -20.23
N ASN A 267 -11.05 -19.99 -20.65
CA ASN A 267 -10.00 -20.66 -19.84
C ASN A 267 -8.79 -19.76 -19.54
N LYS A 268 -8.60 -18.68 -20.33
CA LYS A 268 -7.54 -17.67 -20.09
C LYS A 268 -7.91 -16.68 -18.97
N THR A 269 -9.20 -16.56 -18.66
CA THR A 269 -9.66 -15.65 -17.61
C THR A 269 -9.53 -16.34 -16.27
N VAL A 270 -8.70 -15.79 -15.39
CA VAL A 270 -8.54 -16.33 -14.02
C VAL A 270 -9.85 -16.17 -13.26
N CYS A 271 -10.30 -17.26 -12.63
CA CYS A 271 -11.40 -17.29 -11.68
C CYS A 271 -11.18 -18.47 -10.74
N ASP A 272 -10.87 -18.17 -9.49
CA ASP A 272 -10.42 -19.14 -8.48
C ASP A 272 -11.55 -20.12 -8.07
N PHE A 273 -12.80 -19.74 -8.30
CA PHE A 273 -13.99 -20.49 -7.86
C PHE A 273 -14.68 -21.24 -9.01
N LEU A 274 -14.08 -21.27 -10.20
CA LEU A 274 -14.60 -21.99 -11.34
C LEU A 274 -13.66 -23.10 -11.78
N ASP A 275 -14.15 -24.33 -11.63
CA ASP A 275 -13.58 -25.52 -12.25
C ASP A 275 -14.57 -26.12 -13.25
N PRO A 276 -14.14 -26.58 -14.45
CA PRO A 276 -15.05 -27.14 -15.45
C PRO A 276 -15.81 -28.38 -15.02
N ILE A 277 -15.28 -29.13 -14.07
CA ILE A 277 -15.80 -30.43 -13.62
C ILE A 277 -16.46 -30.28 -12.25
N GLU A 278 -15.71 -29.81 -11.23
CA GLU A 278 -16.14 -29.78 -9.85
C GLU A 278 -17.07 -28.59 -9.54
N ASN A 279 -16.71 -27.40 -10.02
CA ASN A 279 -17.44 -26.15 -9.78
C ASN A 279 -17.70 -25.37 -11.08
N PRO A 280 -18.60 -25.86 -11.95
CA PRO A 280 -18.82 -25.25 -13.26
C PRO A 280 -19.57 -23.93 -13.23
N PHE A 281 -20.11 -23.54 -12.07
CA PHE A 281 -20.90 -22.34 -11.88
C PHE A 281 -20.52 -21.63 -10.59
N TYR A 282 -20.46 -20.28 -10.64
CA TYR A 282 -20.25 -19.42 -9.49
C TYR A 282 -21.19 -18.23 -9.55
N THR A 283 -21.94 -17.94 -8.50
CA THR A 283 -22.90 -16.82 -8.48
C THR A 283 -22.30 -15.59 -7.81
N LEU A 284 -22.32 -14.49 -8.53
CA LEU A 284 -21.99 -13.16 -8.03
C LEU A 284 -23.23 -12.32 -7.83
N HIS A 285 -23.31 -11.65 -6.68
CA HIS A 285 -24.35 -10.65 -6.37
C HIS A 285 -23.69 -9.28 -6.26
N PHE A 286 -24.16 -8.31 -7.06
CA PHE A 286 -23.61 -6.97 -7.06
C PHE A 286 -24.60 -5.95 -7.64
N ARG A 287 -24.35 -4.68 -7.35
CA ARG A 287 -25.04 -3.53 -7.93
C ARG A 287 -24.11 -2.85 -8.92
N VAL A 288 -24.70 -2.28 -9.97
CA VAL A 288 -24.03 -1.39 -10.90
C VAL A 288 -24.72 -0.03 -10.82
N LEU A 289 -23.95 0.97 -10.45
CA LEU A 289 -24.40 2.36 -10.40
C LEU A 289 -23.74 3.15 -11.52
N ARG A 290 -24.53 4.00 -12.21
CA ARG A 290 -24.00 4.98 -13.17
C ARG A 290 -24.56 6.36 -12.83
N PHE A 291 -23.68 7.35 -12.71
CA PHE A 291 -24.05 8.70 -12.30
C PHE A 291 -23.08 9.76 -12.85
N PRO A 292 -23.54 11.02 -13.03
CA PRO A 292 -22.67 12.10 -13.51
C PRO A 292 -21.69 12.56 -12.44
N ILE A 293 -20.43 12.79 -12.86
CA ILE A 293 -19.40 13.52 -12.10
C ILE A 293 -19.35 14.98 -12.56
N THR A 294 -19.44 15.19 -13.88
CA THR A 294 -19.52 16.51 -14.52
C THR A 294 -20.67 16.47 -15.53
N GLU A 295 -20.99 17.58 -16.18
CA GLU A 295 -22.01 17.64 -17.25
C GLU A 295 -21.73 16.66 -18.41
N SER A 296 -20.47 16.34 -18.66
CA SER A 296 -20.04 15.49 -19.80
C SER A 296 -19.41 14.16 -19.39
N THR A 297 -19.27 13.88 -18.09
CA THR A 297 -18.52 12.69 -17.62
C THR A 297 -19.38 11.87 -16.67
N MET A 298 -19.58 10.62 -17.01
CA MET A 298 -20.26 9.64 -16.15
C MET A 298 -19.25 8.76 -15.42
N GLU A 299 -19.60 8.27 -14.26
CA GLU A 299 -18.86 7.27 -13.50
C GLU A 299 -19.70 6.04 -13.28
N CYS A 300 -19.09 4.86 -13.49
CA CYS A 300 -19.69 3.58 -13.19
C CYS A 300 -18.99 2.94 -12.00
N ILE A 301 -19.78 2.46 -11.04
CA ILE A 301 -19.31 1.77 -9.84
C ILE A 301 -19.99 0.41 -9.76
N ILE A 302 -19.22 -0.61 -9.40
CA ILE A 302 -19.72 -1.94 -9.06
C ILE A 302 -19.53 -2.13 -7.56
N THR A 303 -20.58 -2.58 -6.86
CA THR A 303 -20.55 -2.79 -5.41
C THR A 303 -21.48 -3.92 -4.99
N ASN A 304 -21.23 -4.53 -3.82
CA ASN A 304 -22.15 -5.44 -3.14
C ASN A 304 -22.71 -4.84 -1.84
N LEU A 305 -22.70 -3.49 -1.72
CA LEU A 305 -23.38 -2.76 -0.65
C LEU A 305 -24.87 -2.65 -0.97
N GLU A 306 -25.72 -2.74 0.05
CA GLU A 306 -27.17 -2.60 -0.10
C GLU A 306 -27.56 -1.15 -0.39
N GLU A 307 -28.59 -0.93 -1.22
CA GLU A 307 -29.05 0.40 -1.64
C GLU A 307 -29.60 1.23 -0.48
N GLU A 308 -30.36 0.59 0.40
CA GLU A 308 -31.00 1.22 1.55
C GLU A 308 -29.98 1.87 2.49
N ASP A 309 -28.86 1.17 2.73
CA ASP A 309 -27.80 1.66 3.59
C ASP A 309 -26.82 2.60 2.89
N PHE A 310 -26.59 2.38 1.58
CA PHE A 310 -25.61 3.09 0.77
C PHE A 310 -26.20 3.60 -0.55
N PRO A 311 -27.00 4.67 -0.51
CA PRO A 311 -27.53 5.32 -1.72
C PRO A 311 -26.39 5.96 -2.55
N ILE A 312 -26.68 6.30 -3.80
CA ILE A 312 -25.72 6.89 -4.78
C ILE A 312 -24.87 8.02 -4.17
N LYS A 313 -25.50 8.91 -3.39
CA LYS A 313 -24.79 10.03 -2.73
C LYS A 313 -23.68 9.56 -1.79
N GLU A 314 -23.95 8.50 -1.06
CA GLU A 314 -22.98 7.91 -0.12
C GLU A 314 -21.86 7.15 -0.86
N ILE A 315 -22.21 6.43 -1.92
CA ILE A 315 -21.25 5.74 -2.80
C ILE A 315 -20.26 6.75 -3.42
N LYS A 316 -20.73 7.89 -3.93
CA LYS A 316 -19.87 8.97 -4.43
C LYS A 316 -18.84 9.41 -3.39
N LYS A 317 -19.30 9.73 -2.18
CA LYS A 317 -18.46 10.16 -1.07
C LYS A 317 -17.40 9.10 -0.69
N LEU A 318 -17.82 7.84 -0.60
CA LEU A 318 -16.91 6.74 -0.27
C LEU A 318 -15.85 6.55 -1.35
N TYR A 319 -16.23 6.65 -2.62
CA TYR A 319 -15.28 6.52 -3.72
C TYR A 319 -14.28 7.70 -3.78
N GLU A 320 -14.70 8.91 -3.47
CA GLU A 320 -13.80 10.07 -3.35
C GLU A 320 -12.68 9.84 -2.32
N TRP A 321 -12.97 9.12 -1.23
CA TRP A 321 -11.95 8.82 -0.22
C TRP A 321 -10.82 7.92 -0.72
N ARG A 322 -11.04 7.17 -1.80
CA ARG A 322 -9.99 6.37 -2.45
C ARG A 322 -8.71 7.18 -2.74
N TRP A 323 -8.86 8.45 -3.09
CA TRP A 323 -7.71 9.34 -3.31
C TRP A 323 -6.76 9.45 -2.12
N GLY A 324 -7.16 8.99 -0.94
CA GLY A 324 -6.32 8.90 0.25
C GLY A 324 -5.09 8.03 0.04
N ILE A 325 -5.19 6.89 -0.69
CA ILE A 325 -4.04 6.03 -0.96
C ILE A 325 -3.04 6.69 -1.93
N GLU A 326 -3.49 7.41 -2.94
CA GLU A 326 -2.59 8.13 -3.86
C GLU A 326 -1.84 9.26 -3.12
N ARG A 327 -2.51 9.92 -2.17
CA ARG A 327 -1.86 10.88 -1.28
C ARG A 327 -0.82 10.20 -0.40
N SER A 328 -1.14 9.04 0.17
CA SER A 328 -0.21 8.29 1.03
C SER A 328 1.03 7.83 0.26
N PHE A 329 0.91 7.38 -0.99
CA PHE A 329 2.06 7.06 -1.85
C PHE A 329 2.97 8.26 -2.09
N ARG A 330 2.40 9.46 -2.26
CA ARG A 330 3.20 10.68 -2.39
C ARG A 330 3.96 11.00 -1.10
N GLU A 331 3.29 10.89 0.04
CA GLU A 331 3.89 11.06 1.37
C GLU A 331 4.98 10.02 1.64
N LEU A 332 4.73 8.76 1.30
CA LEU A 332 5.68 7.65 1.42
C LEU A 332 6.91 7.86 0.52
N LYS A 333 6.70 8.25 -0.73
CA LYS A 333 7.80 8.46 -1.69
C LYS A 333 8.69 9.65 -1.32
N TYR A 334 8.09 10.80 -1.00
CA TYR A 334 8.82 12.06 -0.90
C TYR A 334 9.11 12.49 0.54
N THR A 335 8.24 12.20 1.50
CA THR A 335 8.45 12.59 2.89
C THR A 335 9.15 11.50 3.69
N ILE A 336 8.69 10.27 3.55
CA ILE A 336 9.34 9.11 4.20
C ILE A 336 10.62 8.71 3.48
N GLY A 337 10.75 9.00 2.18
CA GLY A 337 11.95 8.78 1.40
C GLY A 337 12.01 7.44 0.67
N LEU A 338 10.85 6.87 0.28
CA LEU A 338 10.81 5.60 -0.46
C LEU A 338 11.49 5.67 -1.85
N THR A 339 11.73 6.85 -2.40
CA THR A 339 12.48 7.02 -3.65
C THR A 339 14.00 7.05 -3.45
N ASN A 340 14.49 7.04 -2.20
CA ASN A 340 15.89 7.18 -1.86
C ASN A 340 16.44 5.84 -1.33
N PHE A 341 16.67 4.89 -2.23
CA PHE A 341 17.24 3.60 -1.84
C PHE A 341 18.75 3.66 -1.67
N HIS A 342 19.26 3.02 -0.62
CA HIS A 342 20.68 2.90 -0.32
C HIS A 342 21.31 1.67 -0.97
N ALA A 343 20.48 0.75 -1.43
CA ALA A 343 20.89 -0.49 -2.06
C ALA A 343 20.68 -0.47 -3.57
N LYS A 344 21.46 -1.29 -4.28
CA LYS A 344 21.29 -1.58 -5.71
C LYS A 344 20.64 -2.94 -5.96
N LYS A 345 20.88 -3.91 -5.06
CA LYS A 345 20.30 -5.25 -5.18
C LYS A 345 18.85 -5.25 -4.69
N VAL A 346 17.97 -5.91 -5.46
CA VAL A 346 16.53 -5.97 -5.18
C VAL A 346 16.26 -6.51 -3.77
N GLU A 347 16.93 -7.56 -3.33
CA GLU A 347 16.76 -8.15 -1.99
C GLU A 347 16.93 -7.13 -0.84
N TYR A 348 17.85 -6.16 -0.99
CA TYR A 348 18.05 -5.12 0.02
C TYR A 348 17.09 -3.94 -0.18
N ILE A 349 16.69 -3.67 -1.41
CA ILE A 349 15.64 -2.69 -1.69
C ILE A 349 14.32 -3.12 -1.06
N LEU A 350 13.96 -4.41 -1.10
CA LEU A 350 12.79 -4.95 -0.41
C LEU A 350 12.82 -4.67 1.09
N GLN A 351 13.97 -4.89 1.75
CA GLN A 351 14.14 -4.54 3.17
C GLN A 351 13.87 -3.05 3.42
N GLU A 352 14.36 -2.16 2.55
CA GLU A 352 14.13 -0.72 2.67
C GLU A 352 12.67 -0.33 2.43
N ILE A 353 11.98 -0.97 1.49
CA ILE A 353 10.56 -0.70 1.24
C ILE A 353 9.74 -0.99 2.49
N PHE A 354 9.87 -2.18 3.08
CA PHE A 354 9.16 -2.52 4.30
C PHE A 354 9.57 -1.65 5.49
N ALA A 355 10.85 -1.30 5.61
CA ALA A 355 11.30 -0.33 6.62
C ALA A 355 10.57 1.03 6.49
N ARG A 356 10.36 1.52 5.25
CA ARG A 356 9.62 2.76 5.00
C ARG A 356 8.13 2.64 5.30
N LEU A 357 7.51 1.50 4.99
CA LEU A 357 6.10 1.23 5.35
C LEU A 357 5.91 1.19 6.87
N ILE A 358 6.82 0.54 7.61
CA ILE A 358 6.80 0.50 9.07
C ILE A 358 6.89 1.91 9.66
N ILE A 359 7.86 2.72 9.20
CA ILE A 359 8.04 4.10 9.68
C ILE A 359 6.88 4.99 9.28
N TYR A 360 6.29 4.81 8.10
CA TYR A 360 5.07 5.51 7.71
C TYR A 360 3.95 5.23 8.70
N ASN A 361 3.65 3.95 8.97
CA ASN A 361 2.62 3.53 9.90
C ASN A 361 2.89 4.06 11.33
N PHE A 362 4.14 3.95 11.79
CA PHE A 362 4.54 4.50 13.09
C PHE A 362 4.26 6.01 13.20
N CYS A 363 4.64 6.78 12.19
CA CYS A 363 4.41 8.23 12.17
C CYS A 363 2.92 8.57 12.10
N GLU A 364 2.16 7.95 11.20
CA GLU A 364 0.73 8.23 11.03
C GLU A 364 -0.09 7.86 12.27
N ARG A 365 0.23 6.74 12.94
CA ARG A 365 -0.43 6.36 14.19
C ARG A 365 -0.22 7.40 15.30
N ILE A 366 0.90 8.08 15.31
CA ILE A 366 1.15 9.19 16.25
C ILE A 366 0.42 10.45 15.78
N ILE A 367 0.62 10.85 14.52
CA ILE A 367 0.12 12.12 13.98
C ILE A 367 -1.41 12.20 13.98
N THR A 368 -2.07 11.11 13.62
CA THR A 368 -3.56 11.06 13.55
C THR A 368 -4.24 11.18 14.91
N LYS A 369 -3.52 10.91 16.01
CA LYS A 369 -4.05 11.04 17.37
C LYS A 369 -3.84 12.41 18.00
N ILE A 370 -2.99 13.24 17.39
CA ILE A 370 -2.71 14.57 17.92
C ILE A 370 -3.85 15.52 17.58
N VAL A 371 -4.50 16.04 18.61
CA VAL A 371 -5.59 17.01 18.46
C VAL A 371 -5.03 18.37 18.10
N ILE A 372 -5.40 18.86 16.91
CA ILE A 372 -5.09 20.22 16.47
C ILE A 372 -6.26 21.14 16.84
N GLN A 373 -6.06 22.02 17.82
CA GLN A 373 -7.05 23.03 18.20
C GLN A 373 -7.27 24.02 17.06
N GLN A 374 -8.49 24.10 16.56
CA GLN A 374 -8.81 24.94 15.40
C GLN A 374 -8.86 26.44 15.74
N LYS A 375 -9.13 26.84 16.97
CA LYS A 375 -9.28 28.25 17.39
C LYS A 375 -10.14 29.03 16.38
N ASN A 376 -10.40 30.30 16.61
CA ASN A 376 -11.14 31.17 15.67
C ASN A 376 -10.26 31.58 14.48
N ARG A 377 -9.96 30.66 13.56
CA ARG A 377 -9.10 30.88 12.39
C ARG A 377 -9.91 30.78 11.09
N LYS A 378 -9.49 31.50 10.04
CA LYS A 378 -10.13 31.51 8.72
C LYS A 378 -10.16 30.12 8.05
N TYR A 379 -9.17 29.28 8.33
CA TYR A 379 -9.02 27.94 7.71
C TYR A 379 -8.95 26.86 8.77
N ILE A 380 -9.36 25.63 8.39
CA ILE A 380 -9.06 24.43 9.16
C ILE A 380 -7.56 24.13 9.05
N TYR A 381 -6.93 23.74 10.15
CA TYR A 381 -5.50 23.44 10.20
C TYR A 381 -5.26 21.95 10.46
N GLN A 382 -4.19 21.44 9.87
CA GLN A 382 -3.69 20.09 10.07
C GLN A 382 -2.21 20.11 10.41
N ALA A 383 -1.69 19.01 10.98
CA ALA A 383 -0.25 18.87 11.21
C ALA A 383 0.53 19.00 9.90
N ASN A 384 1.66 19.69 9.93
CA ASN A 384 2.62 19.65 8.84
C ASN A 384 3.28 18.26 8.80
N PHE A 385 2.82 17.40 7.90
CA PHE A 385 3.24 16.00 7.85
C PHE A 385 4.77 15.85 7.75
N THR A 386 5.44 16.65 6.94
CA THR A 386 6.91 16.59 6.78
C THR A 386 7.65 16.88 8.07
N VAL A 387 7.22 17.92 8.80
CA VAL A 387 7.82 18.27 10.09
C VAL A 387 7.45 17.24 11.16
N ALA A 388 6.21 16.77 11.15
CA ALA A 388 5.75 15.74 12.10
C ALA A 388 6.53 14.43 11.94
N VAL A 389 6.79 13.99 10.71
CA VAL A 389 7.64 12.81 10.43
C VAL A 389 9.06 13.00 10.97
N LEU A 390 9.66 14.18 10.79
CA LEU A 390 10.98 14.47 11.36
C LEU A 390 10.96 14.33 12.89
N ILE A 391 9.96 14.90 13.55
CA ILE A 391 9.79 14.83 15.01
C ILE A 391 9.58 13.38 15.46
N CYS A 392 8.72 12.61 14.78
CA CYS A 392 8.49 11.18 15.07
C CYS A 392 9.75 10.35 14.92
N ARG A 393 10.59 10.60 13.90
CA ARG A 393 11.88 9.92 13.73
C ARG A 393 12.86 10.25 14.84
N LYS A 394 12.94 11.50 15.28
CA LYS A 394 13.76 11.91 16.42
C LYS A 394 13.23 11.35 17.75
N PHE A 395 11.92 11.19 17.89
CA PHE A 395 11.32 10.47 19.01
C PHE A 395 11.67 8.97 18.96
N PHE A 396 11.59 8.34 17.80
CA PHE A 396 11.98 6.92 17.65
C PHE A 396 13.43 6.70 18.05
N SER A 397 14.37 7.57 17.64
CA SER A 397 15.78 7.52 18.02
C SER A 397 16.07 7.93 19.47
N GLY A 398 15.07 8.36 20.25
CA GLY A 398 15.24 8.76 21.64
C GLY A 398 15.69 10.22 21.87
N ARG A 399 15.82 11.03 20.81
CA ARG A 399 16.28 12.43 20.88
C ARG A 399 15.18 13.44 21.20
N VAL A 400 13.92 13.06 21.09
CA VAL A 400 12.74 13.86 21.47
C VAL A 400 12.01 13.11 22.57
N PRO A 401 11.86 13.66 23.79
CA PRO A 401 11.10 13.02 24.85
C PRO A 401 9.60 13.08 24.58
N PRO A 402 8.80 12.15 25.12
CA PRO A 402 7.35 12.06 24.85
C PRO A 402 6.58 13.37 25.05
N PRO A 403 6.78 14.16 26.14
CA PRO A 403 6.02 15.39 26.34
C PRO A 403 6.24 16.45 25.25
N ASN A 404 7.43 16.47 24.64
CA ASN A 404 7.77 17.44 23.62
C ASN A 404 7.24 17.05 22.22
N LEU A 405 7.01 15.76 21.98
CA LEU A 405 6.54 15.24 20.69
C LEU A 405 5.24 15.94 20.25
N GLU A 406 4.20 15.86 21.09
CA GLU A 406 2.89 16.42 20.78
C GLU A 406 2.95 17.95 20.67
N ALA A 407 3.63 18.61 21.60
CA ALA A 407 3.77 20.07 21.61
C ALA A 407 4.47 20.57 20.36
N LEU A 408 5.52 19.89 19.86
CA LEU A 408 6.23 20.24 18.65
C LEU A 408 5.36 20.06 17.40
N ILE A 409 4.59 18.97 17.32
CA ILE A 409 3.69 18.73 16.18
C ILE A 409 2.55 19.75 16.16
N GLN A 410 1.96 20.08 17.33
CA GLN A 410 0.90 21.09 17.44
C GLN A 410 1.36 22.51 17.08
N LYS A 411 2.63 22.84 17.27
CA LYS A 411 3.22 24.11 16.84
C LYS A 411 3.41 24.20 15.32
N ASN A 412 3.60 23.04 14.67
CA ASN A 412 3.92 22.97 13.23
C ASN A 412 2.70 22.50 12.44
N ILE A 413 1.78 23.41 12.15
CA ILE A 413 0.53 23.17 11.45
C ILE A 413 0.44 23.94 10.14
N LEU A 414 -0.36 23.42 9.19
CA LEU A 414 -0.61 24.01 7.88
C LEU A 414 -2.12 24.20 7.67
N PRO A 415 -2.55 25.29 6.99
CA PRO A 415 -3.95 25.45 6.62
C PRO A 415 -4.36 24.44 5.55
N VAL A 416 -5.52 23.84 5.71
CA VAL A 416 -6.17 23.03 4.68
C VAL A 416 -6.82 24.01 3.70
N ARG A 417 -6.35 24.01 2.44
CA ARG A 417 -6.90 24.84 1.36
C ARG A 417 -7.71 23.96 0.44
N GLU A 418 -9.03 24.10 0.51
CA GLU A 418 -9.94 23.40 -0.39
C GLU A 418 -9.80 23.88 -1.84
N GLY A 419 -10.10 23.01 -2.80
CA GLY A 419 -10.14 23.37 -4.22
C GLY A 419 -8.80 23.58 -4.91
N ARG A 420 -7.64 23.35 -4.26
CA ARG A 420 -6.34 23.50 -4.90
C ARG A 420 -6.07 22.36 -5.89
N LYS A 421 -6.18 22.64 -7.17
CA LYS A 421 -5.80 21.74 -8.26
C LYS A 421 -4.33 21.92 -8.61
N ALA A 422 -3.55 20.85 -8.58
CA ALA A 422 -2.18 20.83 -9.09
C ALA A 422 -2.13 19.87 -10.29
N PRO A 423 -1.97 20.35 -11.54
CA PRO A 423 -1.90 19.49 -12.71
C PRO A 423 -0.71 18.54 -12.59
N ARG A 424 -0.94 17.28 -12.90
CA ARG A 424 0.09 16.23 -12.87
C ARG A 424 1.06 16.44 -14.03
N LYS A 425 2.31 16.77 -13.75
CA LYS A 425 3.37 16.77 -14.76
C LYS A 425 3.82 15.33 -14.97
N ILE A 426 3.44 14.74 -16.09
CA ILE A 426 3.92 13.42 -16.50
C ILE A 426 5.35 13.61 -16.99
N ARG A 427 6.31 12.99 -16.31
CA ARG A 427 7.70 12.90 -16.77
C ARG A 427 7.95 11.47 -17.27
N PRO A 428 8.62 11.26 -18.41
CA PRO A 428 9.00 9.93 -18.83
C PRO A 428 9.94 9.31 -17.79
N ASN A 429 9.84 7.99 -17.63
CA ASN A 429 10.77 7.25 -16.79
C ASN A 429 12.14 7.26 -17.43
N SER A 430 13.19 7.57 -16.69
CA SER A 430 14.57 7.61 -17.16
C SER A 430 15.45 6.64 -16.37
N ALA A 431 16.58 6.25 -16.95
CA ALA A 431 17.56 5.43 -16.27
C ALA A 431 18.09 6.15 -15.04
N VAL A 432 18.04 5.48 -13.89
CA VAL A 432 18.62 5.97 -12.66
C VAL A 432 19.91 5.22 -12.42
N SER A 433 21.04 5.92 -12.46
CA SER A 433 22.37 5.32 -12.24
C SER A 433 22.54 4.91 -10.78
N PHE A 434 22.18 5.79 -9.87
CA PHE A 434 22.06 5.59 -8.45
C PHE A 434 21.23 6.73 -7.87
N LEU A 435 20.20 6.43 -7.10
CA LEU A 435 19.38 7.46 -6.44
C LEU A 435 20.12 8.18 -5.33
N TYR A 436 21.32 7.74 -5.06
CA TYR A 436 22.15 8.16 -3.95
C TYR A 436 23.02 9.30 -4.37
N ARG A 437 22.89 10.38 -3.68
CA ARG A 437 23.87 11.46 -3.72
C ARG A 437 25.16 10.94 -3.11
N ILE A 438 26.20 10.83 -3.93
CA ILE A 438 27.57 10.70 -3.46
C ILE A 438 27.82 11.92 -2.59
N ALA A 439 28.40 11.69 -1.42
CA ALA A 439 28.69 12.75 -0.46
C ALA A 439 29.57 13.82 -1.05
#